data_3ea232dd040a832e438dba079ca7f848
#
_entry.id   3ea232dd040a832e438dba079ca7f848
#
_cell.length_a   1.000
_cell.length_b   1.000
_cell.length_c   1.000
_cell.angle_alpha   90.00
_cell.angle_beta   90.00
_cell.angle_gamma   90.00
#
_symmetry.space_group_name_H-M   'P 1'
#
loop_
_entity.id
_entity.type
_entity.pdbx_description
1 polymer ?
#
loop_
_entity_poly.entity_id
_entity_poly.type
_entity_poly.pdbx_seq_one_letter_code
_entity_poly.pdbx_strand_id
1 'polypeptide(L)'
;MGTSLSEIKDWGKPFRYEGSTSKALLLIHGFTGSTHQLRALGEQLTMKEGWTTLGVRLPGHGTSVEDLAQKKWPDWYSTVRLALEELKQDHRTVAILGFSLGGVLAFYLAAKKRDVVAGVIGICPALHLRGIGHRFVPIIKHLKKTINKGDPDPNDPWRGYHVVPLETMHEVLKFQKVARKQLSEVKAPILVIQARQDKRIPRKVGQEIAQKVSSSRFEHFWAENSGHIVVFSPSASAVTERISKFLRTL
;
A
#
# COMPACT_ATOMS: atom_id res chain seq x y z
N MET A 1 5.22 -34.52 0.35
CA MET A 1 4.89 -33.81 1.60
C MET A 1 4.15 -32.54 1.21
N GLY A 2 2.81 -32.52 1.41
CA GLY A 2 1.98 -31.38 1.03
C GLY A 2 2.36 -30.16 1.88
N THR A 3 2.70 -29.05 1.24
CA THR A 3 2.79 -27.76 1.91
C THR A 3 1.41 -27.41 2.46
N SER A 4 1.24 -27.54 3.76
CA SER A 4 0.06 -27.03 4.47
C SER A 4 -0.12 -25.56 4.06
N LEU A 5 -1.23 -25.23 3.39
CA LEU A 5 -1.63 -23.85 3.16
C LEU A 5 -1.76 -23.20 4.54
N SER A 6 -0.88 -22.24 4.84
CA SER A 6 -0.94 -21.53 6.11
C SER A 6 -2.28 -20.81 6.21
N GLU A 7 -3.03 -21.09 7.27
CA GLU A 7 -4.36 -20.53 7.50
C GLU A 7 -4.34 -19.00 7.52
N ILE A 8 -5.27 -18.38 6.80
CA ILE A 8 -5.40 -16.93 6.76
C ILE A 8 -6.04 -16.46 8.07
N LYS A 9 -5.33 -15.64 8.83
CA LYS A 9 -5.85 -15.01 10.04
C LYS A 9 -7.02 -14.09 9.72
N ASP A 10 -8.03 -14.01 10.56
CA ASP A 10 -9.25 -13.21 10.32
C ASP A 10 -8.95 -11.76 9.97
N TRP A 11 -8.01 -11.13 10.67
CA TRP A 11 -7.58 -9.77 10.37
C TRP A 11 -6.83 -9.64 9.02
N GLY A 12 -6.39 -10.74 8.42
CA GLY A 12 -5.70 -10.79 7.12
C GLY A 12 -6.61 -11.09 5.94
N LYS A 13 -7.88 -11.44 6.16
CA LYS A 13 -8.79 -11.77 5.07
C LYS A 13 -9.03 -10.55 4.15
N PRO A 14 -9.09 -10.73 2.82
CA PRO A 14 -9.52 -9.67 1.93
C PRO A 14 -10.93 -9.20 2.30
N PHE A 15 -11.33 -8.02 1.82
CA PHE A 15 -12.68 -7.50 2.01
C PHE A 15 -13.18 -6.82 0.76
N ARG A 16 -14.50 -6.82 0.59
CA ARG A 16 -15.19 -6.08 -0.46
C ARG A 16 -16.42 -5.42 0.18
N TYR A 17 -16.60 -4.13 -0.06
CA TYR A 17 -17.80 -3.39 0.30
C TYR A 17 -18.42 -2.86 -0.99
N GLU A 18 -19.65 -3.26 -1.27
CA GLU A 18 -20.35 -2.86 -2.47
C GLU A 18 -20.85 -1.43 -2.36
N GLY A 19 -20.51 -0.62 -3.34
CA GLY A 19 -20.96 0.75 -3.46
C GLY A 19 -22.24 0.87 -4.32
N SER A 20 -22.76 2.08 -4.40
CA SER A 20 -23.98 2.41 -5.17
C SER A 20 -23.67 2.99 -6.57
N THR A 21 -22.40 3.16 -6.92
CA THR A 21 -21.95 3.76 -8.18
C THR A 21 -21.21 2.75 -9.07
N SER A 22 -21.00 3.09 -10.34
CA SER A 22 -20.14 2.32 -11.25
C SER A 22 -18.64 2.60 -11.04
N LYS A 23 -18.24 3.05 -9.84
CA LYS A 23 -16.88 3.41 -9.47
C LYS A 23 -16.32 2.45 -8.42
N ALA A 24 -15.05 2.07 -8.54
CA ALA A 24 -14.39 1.21 -7.57
C ALA A 24 -13.01 1.72 -7.15
N LEU A 25 -12.61 1.37 -5.93
CA LEU A 25 -11.32 1.69 -5.34
C LEU A 25 -10.62 0.40 -4.89
N LEU A 26 -9.48 0.11 -5.50
CA LEU A 26 -8.59 -0.96 -5.07
C LEU A 26 -7.71 -0.48 -3.91
N LEU A 27 -7.72 -1.19 -2.79
CA LEU A 27 -7.00 -0.85 -1.56
C LEU A 27 -5.86 -1.84 -1.32
N ILE A 28 -4.62 -1.34 -1.22
CA ILE A 28 -3.39 -2.14 -1.11
C ILE A 28 -2.66 -1.80 0.18
N HIS A 29 -2.56 -2.75 1.10
CA HIS A 29 -1.92 -2.57 2.42
C HIS A 29 -0.39 -2.52 2.37
N GLY A 30 0.24 -2.17 3.50
CA GLY A 30 1.69 -2.06 3.65
C GLY A 30 2.40 -3.38 3.96
N PHE A 31 3.74 -3.34 3.84
CA PHE A 31 4.64 -4.47 4.14
C PHE A 31 4.52 -4.91 5.61
N THR A 32 4.48 -6.22 5.83
CA THR A 32 4.24 -6.88 7.13
C THR A 32 2.90 -6.57 7.79
N GLY A 33 2.08 -5.72 7.19
CA GLY A 33 0.72 -5.44 7.62
C GLY A 33 -0.31 -6.42 7.05
N SER A 34 -1.54 -5.95 6.95
CA SER A 34 -2.64 -6.73 6.37
C SER A 34 -3.75 -5.81 5.85
N THR A 35 -4.78 -6.41 5.29
CA THR A 35 -6.01 -5.73 4.88
C THR A 35 -6.68 -4.95 6.01
N HIS A 36 -6.46 -5.37 7.27
CA HIS A 36 -6.97 -4.67 8.46
C HIS A 36 -6.62 -3.18 8.47
N GLN A 37 -5.42 -2.83 7.97
CA GLN A 37 -4.97 -1.43 7.93
C GLN A 37 -5.91 -0.51 7.13
N LEU A 38 -6.61 -1.02 6.14
CA LEU A 38 -7.42 -0.22 5.22
C LEU A 38 -8.92 -0.58 5.28
N ARG A 39 -9.32 -1.54 6.12
CA ARG A 39 -10.70 -2.03 6.20
C ARG A 39 -11.67 -0.93 6.60
N ALA A 40 -11.43 -0.24 7.72
CA ALA A 40 -12.28 0.84 8.18
C ALA A 40 -12.31 2.03 7.21
N LEU A 41 -11.18 2.36 6.59
CA LEU A 41 -11.12 3.38 5.55
C LEU A 41 -11.96 2.99 4.34
N GLY A 42 -11.85 1.73 3.88
CA GLY A 42 -12.64 1.21 2.76
C GLY A 42 -14.14 1.30 3.03
N GLU A 43 -14.59 0.82 4.18
CA GLU A 43 -15.98 0.89 4.62
C GLU A 43 -16.51 2.33 4.64
N GLN A 44 -15.77 3.26 5.26
CA GLN A 44 -16.15 4.68 5.33
C GLN A 44 -16.27 5.31 3.93
N LEU A 45 -15.32 5.01 3.02
CA LEU A 45 -15.35 5.54 1.66
C LEU A 45 -16.51 4.95 0.84
N THR A 46 -16.84 3.68 1.04
CA THR A 46 -18.03 3.08 0.43
C THR A 46 -19.31 3.76 0.90
N MET A 47 -19.49 3.92 2.22
CA MET A 47 -20.69 4.57 2.78
C MET A 47 -20.80 6.05 2.38
N LYS A 48 -19.68 6.76 2.34
CA LYS A 48 -19.67 8.21 2.11
C LYS A 48 -19.73 8.61 0.65
N GLU A 49 -19.05 7.87 -0.22
CA GLU A 49 -18.87 8.22 -1.63
C GLU A 49 -19.58 7.26 -2.61
N GLY A 50 -20.12 6.16 -2.11
CA GLY A 50 -20.80 5.15 -2.95
C GLY A 50 -19.84 4.36 -3.85
N TRP A 51 -18.53 4.40 -3.62
CA TRP A 51 -17.56 3.60 -4.35
C TRP A 51 -17.52 2.16 -3.82
N THR A 52 -17.51 1.18 -4.70
CA THR A 52 -17.14 -0.19 -4.31
C THR A 52 -15.68 -0.20 -3.87
N THR A 53 -15.37 -0.75 -2.68
CA THR A 53 -14.00 -0.85 -2.21
C THR A 53 -13.56 -2.30 -2.07
N LEU A 54 -12.40 -2.63 -2.65
CA LEU A 54 -11.80 -3.97 -2.60
C LEU A 54 -10.43 -3.90 -1.91
N GLY A 55 -10.33 -4.47 -0.73
CA GLY A 55 -9.06 -4.61 0.00
C GLY A 55 -8.40 -5.97 -0.26
N VAL A 56 -7.32 -5.98 -1.03
CA VAL A 56 -6.61 -7.22 -1.39
C VAL A 56 -5.58 -7.61 -0.35
N ARG A 57 -5.45 -8.90 -0.08
CA ARG A 57 -4.39 -9.47 0.72
C ARG A 57 -3.18 -9.81 -0.16
N LEU A 58 -2.06 -9.16 0.09
CA LEU A 58 -0.82 -9.49 -0.59
C LEU A 58 -0.32 -10.89 -0.14
N PRO A 59 0.18 -11.74 -1.07
CA PRO A 59 0.75 -13.04 -0.74
C PRO A 59 1.76 -12.98 0.41
N GLY A 60 1.67 -13.94 1.33
CA GLY A 60 2.51 -14.02 2.52
C GLY A 60 2.09 -13.12 3.68
N HIS A 61 1.12 -12.21 3.50
CA HIS A 61 0.62 -11.36 4.57
C HIS A 61 -0.68 -11.93 5.16
N GLY A 62 -0.86 -11.79 6.48
CA GLY A 62 -2.02 -12.33 7.17
C GLY A 62 -2.04 -13.86 7.28
N THR A 63 -0.92 -14.53 7.08
CA THR A 63 -0.69 -15.96 7.18
C THR A 63 0.39 -16.25 8.24
N SER A 64 1.65 -16.45 7.81
CA SER A 64 2.79 -16.62 8.70
C SER A 64 4.04 -15.86 8.19
N VAL A 65 5.02 -15.69 9.07
CA VAL A 65 6.31 -15.06 8.73
C VAL A 65 7.08 -15.93 7.74
N GLU A 66 6.96 -17.23 7.85
CA GLU A 66 7.59 -18.25 7.00
C GLU A 66 6.99 -18.22 5.58
N ASP A 67 5.65 -18.08 5.47
CA ASP A 67 4.99 -17.89 4.18
C ASP A 67 5.44 -16.57 3.53
N LEU A 68 5.50 -15.48 4.30
CA LEU A 68 6.00 -14.19 3.80
C LEU A 68 7.45 -14.29 3.31
N ALA A 69 8.31 -15.06 4.00
CA ALA A 69 9.72 -15.22 3.63
C ALA A 69 9.93 -15.84 2.25
N GLN A 70 8.93 -16.57 1.73
CA GLN A 70 8.97 -17.21 0.42
C GLN A 70 8.48 -16.31 -0.73
N LYS A 71 7.84 -15.18 -0.42
CA LYS A 71 7.20 -14.33 -1.43
C LYS A 71 8.18 -13.33 -2.03
N LYS A 72 7.99 -13.07 -3.32
CA LYS A 72 8.75 -12.11 -4.11
C LYS A 72 7.85 -10.97 -4.57
N TRP A 73 8.42 -9.84 -4.96
CA TRP A 73 7.64 -8.69 -5.38
C TRP A 73 6.74 -8.95 -6.61
N PRO A 74 7.08 -9.83 -7.58
CA PRO A 74 6.17 -10.15 -8.68
C PRO A 74 4.87 -10.82 -8.23
N ASP A 75 4.90 -11.59 -7.12
CA ASP A 75 3.70 -12.22 -6.56
C ASP A 75 2.71 -11.14 -6.08
N TRP A 76 3.21 -10.11 -5.41
CA TRP A 76 2.38 -8.97 -4.95
C TRP A 76 1.84 -8.18 -6.13
N TYR A 77 2.68 -7.89 -7.14
CA TYR A 77 2.23 -7.20 -8.34
C TYR A 77 1.16 -7.98 -9.10
N SER A 78 1.34 -9.29 -9.25
CA SER A 78 0.34 -10.13 -9.92
C SER A 78 -1.02 -10.08 -9.22
N THR A 79 -1.02 -10.14 -7.88
CA THR A 79 -2.25 -10.05 -7.08
C THR A 79 -2.99 -8.72 -7.31
N VAL A 80 -2.30 -7.58 -7.24
CA VAL A 80 -2.95 -6.28 -7.42
C VAL A 80 -3.38 -6.04 -8.87
N ARG A 81 -2.65 -6.59 -9.85
CA ARG A 81 -3.02 -6.54 -11.26
C ARG A 81 -4.32 -7.31 -11.52
N LEU A 82 -4.42 -8.54 -11.02
CA LEU A 82 -5.63 -9.36 -11.17
C LEU A 82 -6.84 -8.70 -10.50
N ALA A 83 -6.67 -8.14 -9.32
CA ALA A 83 -7.75 -7.42 -8.63
C ALA A 83 -8.21 -6.15 -9.39
N LEU A 84 -7.29 -5.42 -10.03
CA LEU A 84 -7.66 -4.31 -10.90
C LEU A 84 -8.46 -4.81 -12.11
N GLU A 85 -8.03 -5.89 -12.73
CA GLU A 85 -8.70 -6.50 -13.89
C GLU A 85 -10.10 -7.00 -13.52
N GLU A 86 -10.26 -7.61 -12.35
CA GLU A 86 -11.58 -7.99 -11.80
C GLU A 86 -12.51 -6.77 -11.65
N LEU A 87 -12.06 -5.73 -10.95
CA LEU A 87 -12.87 -4.53 -10.74
C LEU A 87 -13.27 -3.84 -12.05
N LYS A 88 -12.43 -3.92 -13.08
CA LYS A 88 -12.72 -3.33 -14.39
C LYS A 88 -13.79 -4.06 -15.19
N GLN A 89 -14.16 -5.29 -14.82
CA GLN A 89 -15.26 -6.00 -15.46
C GLN A 89 -16.61 -5.34 -15.15
N ASP A 90 -16.78 -4.88 -13.89
CA ASP A 90 -18.06 -4.39 -13.38
C ASP A 90 -18.10 -2.86 -13.16
N HIS A 91 -16.94 -2.17 -13.23
CA HIS A 91 -16.86 -0.75 -12.91
C HIS A 91 -16.21 0.06 -14.04
N ARG A 92 -16.84 1.18 -14.40
CA ARG A 92 -16.33 2.10 -15.45
C ARG A 92 -15.09 2.84 -14.98
N THR A 93 -15.07 3.28 -13.74
CA THR A 93 -14.00 4.07 -13.13
C THR A 93 -13.35 3.26 -12.01
N VAL A 94 -12.04 2.98 -12.11
CA VAL A 94 -11.30 2.31 -11.04
C VAL A 94 -10.09 3.15 -10.64
N ALA A 95 -10.05 3.56 -9.37
CA ALA A 95 -8.89 4.20 -8.75
C ALA A 95 -8.14 3.20 -7.85
N ILE A 96 -6.90 3.55 -7.49
CA ILE A 96 -6.06 2.70 -6.66
C ILE A 96 -5.56 3.50 -5.46
N LEU A 97 -5.70 2.95 -4.27
CA LEU A 97 -5.13 3.48 -3.04
C LEU A 97 -4.14 2.47 -2.46
N GLY A 98 -2.92 2.93 -2.17
CA GLY A 98 -1.93 2.10 -1.53
C GLY A 98 -1.27 2.76 -0.33
N PHE A 99 -1.08 1.98 0.74
CA PHE A 99 -0.37 2.40 1.94
C PHE A 99 1.05 1.83 1.96
N SER A 100 2.07 2.65 2.19
CA SER A 100 3.47 2.25 2.34
C SER A 100 3.97 1.43 1.14
N LEU A 101 4.28 0.13 1.27
CA LEU A 101 4.58 -0.77 0.15
C LEU A 101 3.43 -0.82 -0.86
N GLY A 102 2.18 -0.86 -0.37
CA GLY A 102 0.99 -0.77 -1.22
C GLY A 102 0.97 0.50 -2.06
N GLY A 103 1.48 1.63 -1.54
CA GLY A 103 1.66 2.86 -2.31
C GLY A 103 2.65 2.70 -3.47
N VAL A 104 3.75 1.97 -3.26
CA VAL A 104 4.70 1.65 -4.35
C VAL A 104 4.04 0.78 -5.41
N LEU A 105 3.26 -0.23 -4.98
CA LEU A 105 2.48 -1.10 -5.89
C LEU A 105 1.43 -0.31 -6.66
N ALA A 106 0.73 0.63 -6.02
CA ALA A 106 -0.27 1.48 -6.66
C ALA A 106 0.35 2.34 -7.79
N PHE A 107 1.47 3.00 -7.53
CA PHE A 107 2.19 3.78 -8.55
C PHE A 107 2.73 2.90 -9.68
N TYR A 108 3.30 1.75 -9.34
CA TYR A 108 3.81 0.81 -10.35
C TYR A 108 2.69 0.23 -11.23
N LEU A 109 1.55 -0.13 -10.62
CA LEU A 109 0.39 -0.63 -11.35
C LEU A 109 -0.19 0.44 -12.28
N ALA A 110 -0.32 1.69 -11.82
CA ALA A 110 -0.77 2.81 -12.64
C ALA A 110 0.18 3.10 -13.82
N ALA A 111 1.49 2.98 -13.61
CA ALA A 111 2.48 3.10 -14.67
C ALA A 111 2.33 2.00 -15.74
N LYS A 112 1.95 0.78 -15.34
CA LYS A 112 1.77 -0.37 -16.25
C LYS A 112 0.39 -0.43 -16.91
N LYS A 113 -0.62 0.21 -16.32
CA LYS A 113 -2.03 0.18 -16.74
C LYS A 113 -2.58 1.61 -16.94
N ARG A 114 -1.87 2.42 -17.73
CA ARG A 114 -2.08 3.89 -17.89
C ARG A 114 -3.50 4.28 -18.25
N ASP A 115 -4.12 3.53 -19.16
CA ASP A 115 -5.44 3.85 -19.69
C ASP A 115 -6.59 3.23 -18.89
N VAL A 116 -6.24 2.48 -17.83
CA VAL A 116 -7.21 1.74 -17.01
C VAL A 116 -7.44 2.43 -15.66
N VAL A 117 -6.41 3.06 -15.11
CA VAL A 117 -6.42 3.63 -13.77
C VAL A 117 -6.88 5.09 -13.82
N ALA A 118 -8.02 5.37 -13.19
CA ALA A 118 -8.62 6.70 -13.16
C ALA A 118 -7.94 7.67 -12.18
N GLY A 119 -7.29 7.16 -11.13
CA GLY A 119 -6.56 7.96 -10.15
C GLY A 119 -5.72 7.09 -9.21
N VAL A 120 -4.66 7.68 -8.65
CA VAL A 120 -3.74 7.00 -7.72
C VAL A 120 -3.62 7.76 -6.42
N ILE A 121 -3.81 7.07 -5.31
CA ILE A 121 -3.64 7.62 -3.96
C ILE A 121 -2.53 6.86 -3.26
N GLY A 122 -1.46 7.56 -2.89
CA GLY A 122 -0.35 7.01 -2.12
C GLY A 122 -0.32 7.54 -0.70
N ILE A 123 -0.60 6.70 0.29
CA ILE A 123 -0.44 7.04 1.72
C ILE A 123 0.95 6.61 2.16
N CYS A 124 1.81 7.56 2.53
CA CYS A 124 3.21 7.34 2.94
C CYS A 124 3.94 6.35 2.02
N PRO A 125 3.91 6.53 0.67
CA PRO A 125 4.44 5.56 -0.28
C PRO A 125 5.92 5.29 -0.03
N ALA A 126 6.28 4.02 0.17
CA ALA A 126 7.62 3.60 0.58
C ALA A 126 8.61 3.52 -0.60
N LEU A 127 8.71 4.57 -1.43
CA LEU A 127 9.70 4.59 -2.53
C LEU A 127 11.15 4.63 -2.04
N HIS A 128 11.37 5.15 -0.85
CA HIS A 128 12.64 5.13 -0.12
C HIS A 128 12.39 4.85 1.37
N LEU A 129 13.39 4.31 2.04
CA LEU A 129 13.40 4.14 3.49
C LEU A 129 14.39 5.12 4.13
N ARG A 130 14.10 5.56 5.35
CA ARG A 130 15.02 6.38 6.15
C ARG A 130 16.13 5.53 6.74
N GLY A 131 17.25 6.19 7.04
CA GLY A 131 18.44 5.54 7.60
C GLY A 131 19.23 4.76 6.54
N ILE A 132 20.32 4.16 6.97
CA ILE A 132 21.27 3.43 6.10
C ILE A 132 21.19 1.91 6.27
N GLY A 133 20.59 1.42 7.37
CA GLY A 133 20.59 0.00 7.70
C GLY A 133 20.01 -0.90 6.61
N HIS A 134 19.00 -0.40 5.89
CA HIS A 134 18.39 -1.14 4.77
C HIS A 134 19.38 -1.43 3.61
N ARG A 135 20.44 -0.62 3.46
CA ARG A 135 21.47 -0.81 2.42
C ARG A 135 22.27 -2.09 2.64
N PHE A 136 22.39 -2.54 3.87
CA PHE A 136 23.12 -3.75 4.25
C PHE A 136 22.27 -5.03 4.18
N VAL A 137 20.96 -4.91 3.98
CA VAL A 137 20.05 -6.08 3.87
C VAL A 137 20.53 -7.11 2.83
N PRO A 138 21.02 -6.75 1.64
CA PRO A 138 21.52 -7.73 0.66
C PRO A 138 22.66 -8.61 1.19
N ILE A 139 23.44 -8.12 2.15
CA ILE A 139 24.56 -8.85 2.76
C ILE A 139 24.06 -9.57 4.03
N ILE A 140 23.39 -8.84 4.93
CA ILE A 140 22.98 -9.35 6.24
C ILE A 140 22.00 -10.53 6.13
N LYS A 141 21.19 -10.59 5.10
CA LYS A 141 20.24 -11.70 4.88
C LYS A 141 20.90 -13.09 4.77
N HIS A 142 22.19 -13.14 4.43
CA HIS A 142 22.97 -14.39 4.38
C HIS A 142 23.45 -14.83 5.78
N LEU A 143 23.53 -13.90 6.74
CA LEU A 143 23.96 -14.14 8.10
C LEU A 143 22.80 -14.25 9.09
N LYS A 144 21.69 -13.56 8.81
CA LYS A 144 20.49 -13.50 9.66
C LYS A 144 19.24 -13.60 8.81
N LYS A 145 18.29 -14.44 9.23
CA LYS A 145 17.04 -14.66 8.47
C LYS A 145 16.01 -13.57 8.72
N THR A 146 15.94 -13.03 9.93
CA THR A 146 14.86 -12.12 10.34
C THR A 146 15.38 -10.98 11.21
N ILE A 147 14.62 -9.87 11.25
CA ILE A 147 14.79 -8.77 12.21
C ILE A 147 13.50 -8.63 13.01
N ASN A 148 13.60 -8.54 14.34
CA ASN A 148 12.50 -8.20 15.21
C ASN A 148 12.31 -6.66 15.25
N LYS A 149 11.06 -6.19 15.18
CA LYS A 149 10.68 -4.76 15.29
C LYS A 149 10.35 -4.34 16.73
N GLY A 150 10.51 -5.21 17.69
CA GLY A 150 10.08 -5.06 19.07
C GLY A 150 8.83 -5.90 19.36
N ASP A 151 8.48 -5.99 20.64
CA ASP A 151 7.30 -6.70 21.08
C ASP A 151 6.02 -5.96 20.67
N PRO A 152 4.92 -6.71 20.36
CA PRO A 152 3.65 -6.09 20.05
C PRO A 152 3.08 -5.35 21.27
N ASP A 153 2.67 -4.09 21.09
CA ASP A 153 1.83 -3.40 22.07
C ASP A 153 0.41 -4.00 21.95
N PRO A 154 -0.15 -4.56 23.04
CA PRO A 154 -1.51 -5.10 23.02
C PRO A 154 -2.58 -4.09 22.61
N ASN A 155 -2.33 -2.80 22.86
CA ASN A 155 -3.24 -1.69 22.53
C ASN A 155 -3.01 -1.12 21.12
N ASP A 156 -1.95 -1.55 20.41
CA ASP A 156 -1.72 -1.12 19.04
C ASP A 156 -2.83 -1.69 18.13
N PRO A 157 -3.62 -0.84 17.46
CA PRO A 157 -4.62 -1.31 16.51
C PRO A 157 -4.00 -1.98 15.28
N TRP A 158 -2.70 -1.84 15.10
CA TRP A 158 -2.00 -2.46 13.97
C TRP A 158 -1.99 -4.00 14.09
N ARG A 159 -2.39 -4.68 13.03
CA ARG A 159 -2.37 -6.14 12.91
C ARG A 159 -1.42 -6.54 11.79
N GLY A 160 -0.36 -7.28 12.14
CA GLY A 160 0.67 -7.70 11.19
C GLY A 160 1.83 -8.38 11.89
N TYR A 161 2.97 -8.51 11.20
CA TYR A 161 4.14 -9.20 11.72
C TYR A 161 5.12 -8.25 12.40
N HIS A 162 5.51 -8.57 13.63
CA HIS A 162 6.58 -7.89 14.36
C HIS A 162 7.97 -8.38 13.94
N VAL A 163 8.03 -9.47 13.18
CA VAL A 163 9.26 -10.03 12.60
C VAL A 163 9.29 -9.76 11.09
N VAL A 164 10.44 -9.34 10.59
CA VAL A 164 10.66 -9.03 9.17
C VAL A 164 11.63 -10.05 8.59
N PRO A 165 11.23 -10.90 7.63
CA PRO A 165 12.16 -11.73 6.89
C PRO A 165 13.08 -10.85 6.03
N LEU A 166 14.39 -11.02 6.18
CA LEU A 166 15.37 -10.20 5.44
C LEU A 166 15.38 -10.50 3.94
N GLU A 167 15.06 -11.73 3.55
CA GLU A 167 14.90 -12.08 2.13
C GLU A 167 13.76 -11.29 1.49
N THR A 168 12.61 -11.22 2.15
CA THR A 168 11.46 -10.44 1.67
C THR A 168 11.72 -8.94 1.72
N MET A 169 12.45 -8.47 2.76
CA MET A 169 12.89 -7.07 2.79
C MET A 169 13.79 -6.74 1.60
N HIS A 170 14.67 -7.65 1.20
CA HIS A 170 15.48 -7.48 -0.02
C HIS A 170 14.61 -7.40 -1.27
N GLU A 171 13.54 -8.18 -1.36
CA GLU A 171 12.56 -8.07 -2.46
C GLU A 171 11.86 -6.70 -2.48
N VAL A 172 11.48 -6.15 -1.31
CA VAL A 172 10.96 -4.78 -1.23
C VAL A 172 11.96 -3.76 -1.79
N LEU A 173 13.24 -3.88 -1.43
CA LEU A 173 14.29 -2.96 -1.92
C LEU A 173 14.52 -3.07 -3.43
N LYS A 174 14.47 -4.28 -3.99
CA LYS A 174 14.51 -4.50 -5.45
C LYS A 174 13.32 -3.82 -6.11
N PHE A 175 12.12 -4.05 -5.59
CA PHE A 175 10.90 -3.49 -6.14
C PHE A 175 10.87 -1.97 -6.11
N GLN A 176 11.32 -1.34 -5.02
CA GLN A 176 11.48 0.11 -4.94
C GLN A 176 12.32 0.67 -6.10
N LYS A 177 13.43 0.00 -6.45
CA LYS A 177 14.29 0.41 -7.57
C LYS A 177 13.55 0.30 -8.91
N VAL A 178 12.81 -0.79 -9.12
CA VAL A 178 12.02 -1.02 -10.34
C VAL A 178 10.90 0.01 -10.45
N ALA A 179 10.14 0.23 -9.37
CA ALA A 179 9.01 1.16 -9.36
C ALA A 179 9.42 2.62 -9.62
N ARG A 180 10.53 3.07 -9.01
CA ARG A 180 11.04 4.45 -9.23
C ARG A 180 11.40 4.73 -10.69
N LYS A 181 11.85 3.73 -11.45
CA LYS A 181 12.16 3.87 -12.87
C LYS A 181 10.90 4.00 -13.75
N GLN A 182 9.73 3.68 -13.21
CA GLN A 182 8.47 3.71 -13.95
C GLN A 182 7.58 4.91 -13.57
N LEU A 183 8.02 5.78 -12.66
CA LEU A 183 7.20 6.91 -12.20
C LEU A 183 6.81 7.86 -13.37
N SER A 184 7.69 8.08 -14.34
CA SER A 184 7.40 8.90 -15.51
C SER A 184 6.24 8.37 -16.37
N GLU A 185 5.89 7.11 -16.21
CA GLU A 185 4.78 6.48 -16.93
C GLU A 185 3.41 6.71 -16.27
N VAL A 186 3.37 7.27 -15.05
CA VAL A 186 2.13 7.56 -14.33
C VAL A 186 1.51 8.84 -14.85
N LYS A 187 0.36 8.72 -15.54
CA LYS A 187 -0.39 9.84 -16.13
C LYS A 187 -1.69 10.16 -15.40
N ALA A 188 -2.24 9.19 -14.67
CA ALA A 188 -3.49 9.36 -13.90
C ALA A 188 -3.35 10.48 -12.86
N PRO A 189 -4.45 11.18 -12.47
CA PRO A 189 -4.48 12.09 -11.33
C PRO A 189 -3.91 11.44 -10.06
N ILE A 190 -3.15 12.21 -9.28
CA ILE A 190 -2.41 11.70 -8.11
C ILE A 190 -2.75 12.49 -6.87
N LEU A 191 -2.98 11.76 -5.76
CA LEU A 191 -2.95 12.29 -4.40
C LEU A 191 -1.86 11.57 -3.60
N VAL A 192 -0.87 12.31 -3.10
CA VAL A 192 0.11 11.80 -2.14
C VAL A 192 -0.23 12.33 -0.75
N ILE A 193 -0.32 11.43 0.21
CA ILE A 193 -0.50 11.75 1.63
C ILE A 193 0.76 11.35 2.37
N GLN A 194 1.37 12.28 3.11
CA GLN A 194 2.56 11.98 3.93
C GLN A 194 2.34 12.43 5.38
N ALA A 195 2.89 11.69 6.32
CA ALA A 195 2.86 12.03 7.72
C ALA A 195 4.07 12.91 8.12
N ARG A 196 3.82 13.99 8.87
CA ARG A 196 4.90 14.90 9.32
C ARG A 196 5.90 14.22 10.24
N GLN A 197 5.44 13.27 11.05
CA GLN A 197 6.27 12.58 12.03
C GLN A 197 6.69 11.19 11.56
N ASP A 198 6.62 10.91 10.23
CA ASP A 198 7.04 9.62 9.67
C ASP A 198 8.54 9.40 9.89
N LYS A 199 8.86 8.38 10.72
CA LYS A 199 10.24 7.96 11.01
C LYS A 199 10.75 6.90 10.02
N ARG A 200 9.90 6.38 9.13
CA ARG A 200 10.23 5.31 8.18
C ARG A 200 10.47 5.81 6.76
N ILE A 201 9.66 6.77 6.30
CA ILE A 201 9.71 7.29 4.94
C ILE A 201 10.26 8.73 4.94
N PRO A 202 11.23 9.05 4.07
CA PRO A 202 11.74 10.41 3.94
C PRO A 202 10.67 11.40 3.46
N ARG A 203 10.63 12.59 4.05
CA ARG A 203 9.69 13.67 3.67
C ARG A 203 9.77 14.06 2.20
N LYS A 204 10.96 13.93 1.58
CA LYS A 204 11.21 14.26 0.17
C LYS A 204 10.50 13.34 -0.84
N VAL A 205 9.92 12.21 -0.40
CA VAL A 205 9.30 11.23 -1.32
C VAL A 205 8.14 11.84 -2.10
N GLY A 206 7.29 12.65 -1.48
CA GLY A 206 6.20 13.33 -2.20
C GLY A 206 6.70 14.27 -3.28
N GLN A 207 7.75 15.05 -2.98
CA GLN A 207 8.39 15.95 -3.95
C GLN A 207 9.04 15.15 -5.10
N GLU A 208 9.70 14.04 -4.79
CA GLU A 208 10.30 13.17 -5.81
C GLU A 208 9.24 12.61 -6.76
N ILE A 209 8.09 12.17 -6.22
CA ILE A 209 6.97 11.70 -7.05
C ILE A 209 6.50 12.84 -7.96
N ALA A 210 6.23 14.03 -7.41
CA ALA A 210 5.76 15.18 -8.16
C ALA A 210 6.69 15.56 -9.34
N GLN A 211 8.00 15.44 -9.13
CA GLN A 211 9.01 15.75 -10.15
C GLN A 211 9.15 14.69 -11.25
N LYS A 212 8.75 13.46 -10.97
CA LYS A 212 9.02 12.32 -11.88
C LYS A 212 7.81 11.82 -12.65
N VAL A 213 6.60 12.10 -12.17
CA VAL A 213 5.38 11.64 -12.83
C VAL A 213 5.01 12.53 -14.02
N SER A 214 4.29 11.97 -14.98
CA SER A 214 3.74 12.71 -16.14
C SER A 214 2.25 13.06 -15.96
N SER A 215 1.75 12.99 -14.71
CA SER A 215 0.40 13.39 -14.40
C SER A 215 0.22 14.90 -14.52
N SER A 216 -0.85 15.33 -15.17
CA SER A 216 -1.24 16.76 -15.22
C SER A 216 -1.87 17.24 -13.90
N ARG A 217 -2.20 16.34 -13.00
CA ARG A 217 -2.82 16.66 -11.71
C ARG A 217 -2.13 15.92 -10.58
N PHE A 218 -1.39 16.67 -9.76
CA PHE A 218 -0.70 16.18 -8.58
C PHE A 218 -1.13 16.97 -7.34
N GLU A 219 -1.60 16.27 -6.33
CA GLU A 219 -1.98 16.82 -5.05
C GLU A 219 -1.15 16.22 -3.93
N HIS A 220 -0.73 17.04 -2.98
CA HIS A 220 0.04 16.60 -1.82
C HIS A 220 -0.63 17.06 -0.52
N PHE A 221 -0.83 16.15 0.41
CA PHE A 221 -1.42 16.41 1.71
C PHE A 221 -0.50 15.95 2.85
N TRP A 222 -0.28 16.81 3.83
CA TRP A 222 0.45 16.50 5.05
C TRP A 222 -0.52 16.15 6.18
N ALA A 223 -0.40 14.91 6.71
CA ALA A 223 -1.04 14.50 7.94
C ALA A 223 -0.17 14.97 9.13
N GLU A 224 -0.56 16.08 9.78
CA GLU A 224 0.31 16.81 10.69
C GLU A 224 0.68 16.00 11.95
N ASN A 225 -0.28 15.52 12.72
CA ASN A 225 -0.05 14.82 13.99
C ASN A 225 0.01 13.30 13.80
N SER A 226 0.81 12.85 12.82
CA SER A 226 0.83 11.45 12.45
C SER A 226 2.23 10.92 12.22
N GLY A 227 2.46 9.70 12.74
CA GLY A 227 3.55 8.83 12.33
C GLY A 227 3.22 8.07 11.05
N HIS A 228 4.03 7.04 10.74
CA HIS A 228 3.90 6.28 9.50
C HIS A 228 2.51 5.65 9.28
N ILE A 229 1.88 5.14 10.33
CA ILE A 229 0.57 4.46 10.24
C ILE A 229 -0.56 5.49 10.38
N VAL A 230 -0.72 6.31 9.36
CA VAL A 230 -1.64 7.45 9.34
C VAL A 230 -3.10 7.04 9.56
N VAL A 231 -3.49 5.87 9.06
CA VAL A 231 -4.88 5.38 9.11
C VAL A 231 -5.40 5.07 10.52
N PHE A 232 -4.50 4.95 11.51
CA PHE A 232 -4.83 4.76 12.93
C PHE A 232 -4.39 5.96 13.79
N SER A 233 -4.06 7.10 13.17
CA SER A 233 -3.58 8.29 13.87
C SER A 233 -4.69 9.30 14.12
N PRO A 234 -4.45 10.34 14.93
CA PRO A 234 -5.38 11.45 15.09
C PRO A 234 -5.75 12.16 13.78
N SER A 235 -4.92 12.06 12.74
CA SER A 235 -5.21 12.64 11.42
C SER A 235 -6.05 11.73 10.52
N ALA A 236 -6.48 10.54 10.95
CA ALA A 236 -7.18 9.58 10.11
C ALA A 236 -8.46 10.17 9.47
N SER A 237 -9.25 10.93 10.23
CA SER A 237 -10.46 11.59 9.73
C SER A 237 -10.15 12.63 8.64
N ALA A 238 -9.14 13.47 8.85
CA ALA A 238 -8.71 14.46 7.85
C ALA A 238 -8.16 13.80 6.58
N VAL A 239 -7.47 12.67 6.73
CA VAL A 239 -6.99 11.85 5.61
C VAL A 239 -8.15 11.26 4.83
N THR A 240 -9.15 10.68 5.51
CA THR A 240 -10.37 10.15 4.87
C THR A 240 -11.09 11.24 4.09
N GLU A 241 -11.28 12.42 4.69
CA GLU A 241 -11.92 13.56 4.01
C GLU A 241 -11.13 14.03 2.78
N ARG A 242 -9.79 14.05 2.87
CA ARG A 242 -8.96 14.41 1.73
C ARG A 242 -9.06 13.41 0.58
N ILE A 243 -9.11 12.12 0.91
CA ILE A 243 -9.34 11.05 -0.05
C ILE A 243 -10.72 11.19 -0.69
N SER A 244 -11.77 11.39 0.10
CA SER A 244 -13.12 11.62 -0.37
C SER A 244 -13.19 12.76 -1.39
N LYS A 245 -12.60 13.92 -1.07
CA LYS A 245 -12.55 15.08 -1.98
C LYS A 245 -11.84 14.74 -3.29
N PHE A 246 -10.75 13.99 -3.24
CA PHE A 246 -10.05 13.56 -4.44
C PHE A 246 -10.89 12.60 -5.29
N LEU A 247 -11.54 11.60 -4.68
CA LEU A 247 -12.39 10.62 -5.38
C LEU A 247 -13.59 11.26 -6.08
N ARG A 248 -14.19 12.33 -5.52
CA ARG A 248 -15.30 13.07 -6.14
C ARG A 248 -14.92 13.73 -7.45
N THR A 249 -13.65 13.92 -7.71
CA THR A 249 -13.15 14.59 -8.91
C THR A 249 -12.74 13.59 -10.02
N LEU A 250 -12.84 12.31 -9.75
CA LEU A 250 -12.65 11.23 -10.70
C LEU A 250 -14.00 10.73 -11.22
#